data_da8114824f4f65b589360da1e78a175d
#
_entry.id   da8114824f4f65b589360da1e78a175d
#
_cell.length_a   1.000
_cell.length_b   1.000
_cell.length_c   1.000
_cell.angle_alpha   90.00
_cell.angle_beta   90.00
_cell.angle_gamma   90.00
#
_symmetry.space_group_name_H-M   'P 1'
#
loop_
_entity.id
_entity.type
_entity.pdbx_description
1 polymer ?
#
loop_
_entity_poly.entity_id
_entity_poly.type
_entity_poly.pdbx_seq_one_letter_code
_entity_poly.pdbx_strand_id
1 'polypeptide(L)'
;MDEATAAGFIKDHVQLCYDVCHFALEYEQPAAVLDKLSAYGLKVGKVQISAALKADLPTETDKRKKIIEAFRQFEEPVYLHQVIARTAAGGLIHYPDLPQAFADADNSKVAEWRSHFHVPVFLESYDPLSSTQADIKAVLALQKKEPFTQHLEVETYTWDVLPAPLKDNIDISISRELQWVLQQLDD
;
A
#
# COMPACT_ATOMS: atom_id res chain seq x y z
N MET A 1 39.09 -0.02 -8.59
CA MET A 1 37.87 -0.29 -9.37
C MET A 1 37.44 1.04 -9.94
N ASP A 2 37.19 1.12 -11.23
CA ASP A 2 36.63 2.35 -11.82
C ASP A 2 35.13 2.50 -11.48
N GLU A 3 34.59 3.69 -11.71
CA GLU A 3 33.23 4.06 -11.35
C GLU A 3 32.16 3.21 -12.08
N ALA A 4 32.39 2.89 -13.35
CA ALA A 4 31.46 2.09 -14.15
C ALA A 4 31.36 0.65 -13.62
N THR A 5 32.51 0.06 -13.28
CA THR A 5 32.56 -1.27 -12.66
C THR A 5 31.87 -1.27 -11.28
N ALA A 6 32.12 -0.24 -10.45
CA ALA A 6 31.48 -0.11 -9.15
C ALA A 6 29.94 0.03 -9.29
N ALA A 7 29.48 0.86 -10.23
CA ALA A 7 28.05 1.03 -10.51
C ALA A 7 27.40 -0.28 -10.98
N GLY A 8 28.10 -1.08 -11.80
CA GLY A 8 27.65 -2.40 -12.23
C GLY A 8 27.44 -3.34 -11.04
N PHE A 9 28.45 -3.45 -10.16
CA PHE A 9 28.32 -4.27 -8.93
C PHE A 9 27.17 -3.82 -8.03
N ILE A 10 26.97 -2.51 -7.83
CA ILE A 10 25.85 -2.01 -7.04
C ILE A 10 24.53 -2.46 -7.64
N LYS A 11 24.33 -2.25 -8.95
CA LYS A 11 23.08 -2.63 -9.64
C LYS A 11 22.79 -4.14 -9.62
N ASP A 12 23.82 -4.97 -9.55
CA ASP A 12 23.65 -6.41 -9.50
C ASP A 12 23.36 -6.96 -8.09
N HIS A 13 23.85 -6.27 -7.06
CA HIS A 13 23.78 -6.76 -5.68
C HIS A 13 22.83 -5.95 -4.77
N VAL A 14 22.55 -4.70 -5.13
CA VAL A 14 21.62 -3.82 -4.41
C VAL A 14 20.41 -3.58 -5.30
N GLN A 15 19.31 -4.29 -5.00
CA GLN A 15 18.10 -4.24 -5.79
C GLN A 15 16.94 -3.67 -4.96
N LEU A 16 15.93 -3.11 -5.64
CA LEU A 16 14.79 -2.50 -4.99
C LEU A 16 13.89 -3.56 -4.34
N CYS A 17 13.45 -3.32 -3.11
CA CYS A 17 12.25 -3.93 -2.58
C CYS A 17 11.05 -3.11 -3.04
N TYR A 18 10.22 -3.67 -3.93
CA TYR A 18 8.99 -3.04 -4.36
C TYR A 18 7.91 -3.37 -3.34
N ASP A 19 7.68 -2.47 -2.40
CA ASP A 19 6.59 -2.60 -1.42
C ASP A 19 5.31 -1.99 -2.01
N VAL A 20 4.31 -2.83 -2.26
CA VAL A 20 3.07 -2.41 -2.94
C VAL A 20 2.31 -1.37 -2.13
N CYS A 21 2.27 -1.50 -0.78
CA CYS A 21 1.61 -0.55 0.08
C CYS A 21 2.21 0.85 -0.07
N HIS A 22 3.55 0.97 -0.03
CA HIS A 22 4.24 2.26 -0.11
C HIS A 22 4.04 2.95 -1.45
N PHE A 23 4.14 2.23 -2.57
CA PHE A 23 3.89 2.81 -3.90
C PHE A 23 2.41 3.18 -4.09
N ALA A 24 1.49 2.33 -3.60
CA ALA A 24 0.06 2.62 -3.62
C ALA A 24 -0.29 3.85 -2.77
N LEU A 25 0.36 4.02 -1.61
CA LEU A 25 0.18 5.17 -0.73
C LEU A 25 0.49 6.49 -1.46
N GLU A 26 1.55 6.52 -2.27
CA GLU A 26 1.95 7.66 -3.09
C GLU A 26 1.14 7.80 -4.39
N TYR A 27 0.10 6.99 -4.59
CA TYR A 27 -0.72 6.96 -5.81
C TYR A 27 0.08 6.68 -7.09
N GLU A 28 1.23 6.04 -6.97
CA GLU A 28 2.06 5.67 -8.11
C GLU A 28 1.46 4.48 -8.86
N GLN A 29 1.47 4.58 -10.19
CA GLN A 29 0.95 3.50 -11.04
C GLN A 29 2.02 2.42 -11.24
N PRO A 30 1.75 1.14 -10.91
CA PRO A 30 2.77 0.08 -10.94
C PRO A 30 3.52 -0.05 -12.27
N ALA A 31 2.82 -0.01 -13.40
CA ALA A 31 3.45 -0.11 -14.71
C ALA A 31 4.43 1.06 -14.97
N ALA A 32 4.03 2.29 -14.64
CA ALA A 32 4.88 3.47 -14.83
C ALA A 32 6.13 3.43 -13.94
N VAL A 33 6.00 2.89 -12.72
CA VAL A 33 7.15 2.72 -11.81
C VAL A 33 8.13 1.69 -12.37
N LEU A 34 7.64 0.53 -12.82
CA LEU A 34 8.49 -0.53 -13.39
C LEU A 34 9.20 -0.05 -14.67
N ASP A 35 8.50 0.66 -15.56
CA ASP A 35 9.08 1.26 -16.76
C ASP A 35 10.20 2.24 -16.40
N LYS A 36 9.99 3.08 -15.39
CA LYS A 36 11.00 4.03 -14.90
C LYS A 36 12.22 3.33 -14.31
N LEU A 37 12.02 2.30 -13.47
CA LEU A 37 13.11 1.50 -12.91
C LEU A 37 13.94 0.83 -14.02
N SER A 38 13.27 0.22 -14.99
CA SER A 38 13.89 -0.39 -16.16
C SER A 38 14.71 0.61 -16.96
N ALA A 39 14.19 1.81 -17.20
CA ALA A 39 14.89 2.87 -17.92
C ALA A 39 16.20 3.32 -17.23
N TYR A 40 16.26 3.23 -15.89
CA TYR A 40 17.48 3.48 -15.11
C TYR A 40 18.38 2.23 -14.94
N GLY A 41 17.97 1.09 -15.49
CA GLY A 41 18.68 -0.19 -15.33
C GLY A 41 18.68 -0.68 -13.87
N LEU A 42 17.63 -0.33 -13.11
CA LEU A 42 17.42 -0.79 -11.74
C LEU A 42 16.54 -2.04 -11.75
N LYS A 43 16.90 -3.01 -10.91
CA LYS A 43 16.18 -4.28 -10.79
C LYS A 43 15.32 -4.29 -9.54
N VAL A 44 14.18 -4.98 -9.61
CA VAL A 44 13.37 -5.32 -8.44
C VAL A 44 13.84 -6.66 -7.88
N GLY A 45 14.43 -6.64 -6.70
CA GLY A 45 14.92 -7.83 -6.01
C GLY A 45 13.81 -8.66 -5.39
N LYS A 46 12.81 -7.99 -4.82
CA LYS A 46 11.58 -8.63 -4.32
C LYS A 46 10.39 -7.69 -4.42
N VAL A 47 9.20 -8.27 -4.46
CA VAL A 47 7.93 -7.56 -4.22
C VAL A 47 7.45 -7.92 -2.82
N GLN A 48 7.17 -6.90 -2.02
CA GLN A 48 6.50 -7.01 -0.73
C GLN A 48 5.01 -6.75 -0.95
N ILE A 49 4.21 -7.81 -0.76
CA ILE A 49 2.78 -7.79 -1.04
C ILE A 49 2.05 -7.35 0.22
N SER A 50 1.56 -6.13 0.19
CA SER A 50 0.95 -5.43 1.30
C SER A 50 -0.13 -4.49 0.79
N ALA A 51 -1.16 -4.22 1.59
CA ALA A 51 -2.26 -3.33 1.24
C ALA A 51 -2.36 -2.18 2.23
N ALA A 52 -2.46 -0.95 1.73
CA ALA A 52 -2.78 0.22 2.54
C ALA A 52 -4.30 0.33 2.77
N LEU A 53 -4.67 0.98 3.87
CA LEU A 53 -6.02 1.39 4.14
C LEU A 53 -6.37 2.64 3.34
N LYS A 54 -7.57 2.70 2.73
CA LYS A 54 -8.02 3.88 1.98
C LYS A 54 -9.51 4.16 2.13
N ALA A 55 -9.91 5.40 1.83
CA ALA A 55 -11.30 5.75 1.58
C ALA A 55 -11.43 7.02 0.74
N ASP A 56 -12.48 7.07 -0.07
CA ASP A 56 -12.94 8.30 -0.68
C ASP A 56 -13.59 9.18 0.39
N LEU A 57 -13.28 10.47 0.36
CA LEU A 57 -13.82 11.45 1.28
C LEU A 57 -14.87 12.32 0.56
N PRO A 58 -16.17 12.00 0.72
CA PRO A 58 -17.23 12.76 0.07
C PRO A 58 -17.33 14.19 0.63
N THR A 59 -17.93 15.07 -0.15
CA THR A 59 -18.22 16.45 0.27
C THR A 59 -19.38 16.53 1.27
N GLU A 60 -20.22 15.48 1.34
CA GLU A 60 -21.32 15.38 2.29
C GLU A 60 -20.77 15.19 3.71
N THR A 61 -21.01 16.17 4.58
CA THR A 61 -20.41 16.27 5.92
C THR A 61 -20.63 15.02 6.78
N ASP A 62 -21.86 14.48 6.81
CA ASP A 62 -22.17 13.35 7.70
C ASP A 62 -21.53 12.05 7.23
N LYS A 63 -21.47 11.81 5.92
CA LYS A 63 -20.75 10.66 5.36
C LYS A 63 -19.23 10.78 5.59
N ARG A 64 -18.68 11.98 5.35
CA ARG A 64 -17.27 12.26 5.61
C ARG A 64 -16.89 12.00 7.06
N LYS A 65 -17.68 12.50 8.02
CA LYS A 65 -17.46 12.25 9.46
C LYS A 65 -17.46 10.77 9.81
N LYS A 66 -18.38 9.97 9.24
CA LYS A 66 -18.40 8.52 9.47
C LYS A 66 -17.13 7.83 8.99
N ILE A 67 -16.60 8.24 7.84
CA ILE A 67 -15.36 7.71 7.29
C ILE A 67 -14.17 8.10 8.17
N ILE A 68 -14.07 9.36 8.58
CA ILE A 68 -13.00 9.83 9.48
C ILE A 68 -13.06 9.07 10.82
N GLU A 69 -14.26 8.84 11.37
CA GLU A 69 -14.42 8.07 12.60
C GLU A 69 -14.01 6.60 12.42
N ALA A 70 -14.25 6.02 11.25
CA ALA A 70 -13.77 4.69 10.95
C ALA A 70 -12.23 4.61 10.91
N PHE A 71 -11.53 5.62 10.36
CA PHE A 71 -10.07 5.70 10.42
C PHE A 71 -9.54 5.79 11.86
N ARG A 72 -10.28 6.42 12.79
CA ARG A 72 -9.86 6.49 14.21
C ARG A 72 -9.72 5.14 14.89
N GLN A 73 -10.39 4.10 14.40
CA GLN A 73 -10.24 2.73 14.92
C GLN A 73 -8.87 2.13 14.60
N PHE A 74 -8.13 2.74 13.67
CA PHE A 74 -6.79 2.35 13.26
C PHE A 74 -5.71 3.26 13.86
N GLU A 75 -6.09 4.27 14.65
CA GLU A 75 -5.14 5.11 15.39
C GLU A 75 -4.63 4.35 16.60
N GLU A 76 -3.31 4.09 16.64
CA GLU A 76 -2.67 3.39 17.74
C GLU A 76 -1.23 3.93 17.94
N PRO A 77 -0.67 3.85 19.15
CA PRO A 77 0.57 4.55 19.48
C PRO A 77 1.86 3.79 19.17
N VAL A 78 1.80 2.57 18.62
CA VAL A 78 2.97 1.71 18.40
C VAL A 78 3.69 2.08 17.12
N TYR A 79 2.93 2.34 16.05
CA TYR A 79 3.45 2.63 14.73
C TYR A 79 3.04 4.01 14.24
N LEU A 80 3.81 4.55 13.30
CA LEU A 80 3.42 5.76 12.56
C LEU A 80 2.56 5.35 11.35
N HIS A 81 1.40 5.97 11.22
CA HIS A 81 0.47 5.72 10.13
C HIS A 81 0.43 6.93 9.19
N GLN A 82 1.48 7.06 8.36
CA GLN A 82 1.53 8.11 7.34
C GLN A 82 0.23 8.13 6.53
N VAL A 83 -0.31 9.33 6.30
CA VAL A 83 -1.47 9.52 5.44
C VAL A 83 -1.09 10.38 4.24
N ILE A 84 -1.44 9.92 3.06
CA ILE A 84 -1.36 10.73 1.84
C ILE A 84 -2.77 10.97 1.34
N ALA A 85 -3.13 12.24 1.33
CA ALA A 85 -4.42 12.72 0.86
C ALA A 85 -4.31 13.18 -0.58
N ARG A 86 -5.23 12.72 -1.42
CA ARG A 86 -5.38 13.22 -2.79
C ARG A 86 -6.52 14.20 -2.88
N THR A 87 -6.24 15.38 -3.42
CA THR A 87 -7.26 16.39 -3.69
C THR A 87 -8.06 16.06 -4.94
N ALA A 88 -9.27 16.64 -5.07
CA ALA A 88 -10.07 16.51 -6.29
C ALA A 88 -9.37 17.03 -7.55
N ALA A 89 -8.38 17.93 -7.41
CA ALA A 89 -7.54 18.45 -8.49
C ALA A 89 -6.31 17.56 -8.77
N GLY A 90 -6.13 16.44 -8.07
CA GLY A 90 -5.01 15.50 -8.25
C GLY A 90 -3.74 15.85 -7.47
N GLY A 91 -3.71 16.94 -6.70
CA GLY A 91 -2.58 17.27 -5.83
C GLY A 91 -2.52 16.36 -4.61
N LEU A 92 -1.31 16.11 -4.09
CA LEU A 92 -1.08 15.29 -2.90
C LEU A 92 -0.72 16.17 -1.69
N ILE A 93 -1.22 15.77 -0.52
CA ILE A 93 -0.91 16.36 0.78
C ILE A 93 -0.43 15.23 1.68
N HIS A 94 0.75 15.39 2.27
CA HIS A 94 1.39 14.38 3.12
C HIS A 94 1.21 14.76 4.60
N TYR A 95 0.68 13.84 5.38
CA TYR A 95 0.63 13.94 6.83
C TYR A 95 1.54 12.85 7.42
N PRO A 96 2.41 13.20 8.36
CA PRO A 96 3.35 12.23 8.94
C PRO A 96 2.64 11.11 9.71
N ASP A 97 1.41 11.35 10.19
CA ASP A 97 0.64 10.37 10.93
C ASP A 97 -0.88 10.71 10.89
N LEU A 98 -1.74 9.78 11.30
CA LEU A 98 -3.20 9.93 11.38
C LEU A 98 -3.65 11.16 12.19
N PRO A 99 -3.10 11.49 13.38
CA PRO A 99 -3.51 12.67 14.14
C PRO A 99 -3.42 13.98 13.35
N GLN A 100 -2.38 14.15 12.53
CA GLN A 100 -2.23 15.33 11.70
C GLN A 100 -3.26 15.36 10.55
N ALA A 101 -3.57 14.21 9.97
CA ALA A 101 -4.62 14.10 8.97
C ALA A 101 -6.00 14.40 9.59
N PHE A 102 -6.28 13.94 10.81
CA PHE A 102 -7.52 14.26 11.53
C PHE A 102 -7.67 15.75 11.83
N ALA A 103 -6.56 16.45 12.11
CA ALA A 103 -6.61 17.91 12.31
C ALA A 103 -7.03 18.68 11.04
N ASP A 104 -6.85 18.09 9.85
CA ASP A 104 -7.25 18.64 8.54
C ASP A 104 -8.45 17.91 7.90
N ALA A 105 -9.22 17.14 8.69
CA ALA A 105 -10.31 16.29 8.19
C ALA A 105 -11.43 17.08 7.49
N ASP A 106 -11.65 18.35 7.86
CA ASP A 106 -12.66 19.23 7.26
C ASP A 106 -12.19 19.90 5.95
N ASN A 107 -10.98 19.61 5.48
CA ASN A 107 -10.46 20.15 4.22
C ASN A 107 -11.26 19.63 3.02
N SER A 108 -12.17 20.45 2.52
CA SER A 108 -13.09 20.11 1.43
C SER A 108 -12.40 19.86 0.07
N LYS A 109 -11.13 20.24 -0.07
CA LYS A 109 -10.35 19.97 -1.29
C LYS A 109 -9.89 18.52 -1.37
N VAL A 110 -9.79 17.82 -0.23
CA VAL A 110 -9.35 16.43 -0.13
C VAL A 110 -10.49 15.50 -0.50
N ALA A 111 -10.23 14.61 -1.46
CA ALA A 111 -11.20 13.66 -2.02
C ALA A 111 -10.93 12.21 -1.63
N GLU A 112 -9.70 11.85 -1.26
CA GLU A 112 -9.33 10.47 -0.88
C GLU A 112 -8.19 10.53 0.14
N TRP A 113 -8.22 9.62 1.12
CA TRP A 113 -7.10 9.29 1.98
C TRP A 113 -6.60 7.88 1.71
N ARG A 114 -5.28 7.72 1.75
CA ARG A 114 -4.58 6.45 1.91
C ARG A 114 -3.71 6.54 3.15
N SER A 115 -3.80 5.53 4.02
CA SER A 115 -3.02 5.46 5.25
C SER A 115 -2.12 4.24 5.23
N HIS A 116 -0.87 4.42 5.64
CA HIS A 116 0.08 3.33 5.84
C HIS A 116 -0.32 2.52 7.08
N PHE A 117 -1.29 1.67 6.89
CA PHE A 117 -1.73 0.68 7.86
C PHE A 117 -2.00 -0.61 7.08
N HIS A 118 -1.21 -1.66 7.34
CA HIS A 118 -1.35 -2.90 6.61
C HIS A 118 -2.63 -3.61 7.01
N VAL A 119 -3.47 -3.87 6.04
CA VAL A 119 -4.72 -4.60 6.20
C VAL A 119 -4.66 -5.90 5.40
N PRO A 120 -5.44 -6.95 5.77
CA PRO A 120 -5.39 -8.22 5.07
C PRO A 120 -5.59 -8.08 3.57
N VAL A 121 -4.62 -8.59 2.77
CA VAL A 121 -4.56 -8.36 1.31
C VAL A 121 -5.73 -8.96 0.54
N PHE A 122 -6.41 -9.98 1.10
CA PHE A 122 -7.57 -10.63 0.47
C PHE A 122 -8.88 -9.86 0.63
N LEU A 123 -8.90 -8.79 1.44
CA LEU A 123 -10.08 -7.96 1.65
C LEU A 123 -9.96 -6.66 0.85
N GLU A 124 -10.95 -6.40 0.00
CA GLU A 124 -11.04 -5.17 -0.79
C GLU A 124 -11.74 -4.04 -0.03
N SER A 125 -12.70 -4.39 0.85
CA SER A 125 -13.58 -3.44 1.54
C SER A 125 -13.74 -3.79 3.01
N TYR A 126 -13.82 -2.75 3.83
CA TYR A 126 -14.00 -2.77 5.29
C TYR A 126 -15.08 -1.77 5.72
N ASP A 127 -16.17 -1.67 5.03
CA ASP A 127 -17.23 -0.64 5.15
C ASP A 127 -17.17 0.22 6.43
N PRO A 128 -16.94 1.53 6.35
CA PRO A 128 -16.96 2.39 5.16
C PRO A 128 -15.57 2.58 4.50
N LEU A 129 -14.54 1.86 4.93
CA LEU A 129 -13.20 1.93 4.39
C LEU A 129 -12.97 0.84 3.32
N SER A 130 -11.87 0.93 2.62
CA SER A 130 -11.39 -0.06 1.64
C SER A 130 -9.88 -0.19 1.71
N SER A 131 -9.31 -1.11 0.95
CA SER A 131 -7.87 -1.29 0.84
C SER A 131 -7.34 -0.93 -0.55
N THR A 132 -6.02 -0.85 -0.69
CA THR A 132 -5.33 -0.72 -1.98
C THR A 132 -5.13 -2.08 -2.68
N GLN A 133 -6.01 -3.06 -2.47
CA GLN A 133 -5.94 -4.39 -3.08
C GLN A 133 -5.82 -4.33 -4.61
N ALA A 134 -6.46 -3.35 -5.26
CA ALA A 134 -6.38 -3.17 -6.71
C ALA A 134 -4.94 -2.94 -7.19
N ASP A 135 -4.12 -2.24 -6.38
CA ASP A 135 -2.71 -2.01 -6.70
C ASP A 135 -1.91 -3.34 -6.62
N ILE A 136 -2.22 -4.23 -5.66
CA ILE A 136 -1.64 -5.59 -5.59
C ILE A 136 -2.01 -6.39 -6.84
N LYS A 137 -3.29 -6.42 -7.21
CA LYS A 137 -3.74 -7.12 -8.42
C LYS A 137 -3.02 -6.62 -9.67
N ALA A 138 -2.80 -5.30 -9.78
CA ALA A 138 -2.07 -4.71 -10.89
C ALA A 138 -0.59 -5.15 -10.93
N VAL A 139 0.09 -5.18 -9.78
CA VAL A 139 1.48 -5.65 -9.68
C VAL A 139 1.60 -7.13 -10.03
N LEU A 140 0.71 -7.98 -9.49
CA LEU A 140 0.70 -9.42 -9.78
C LEU A 140 0.40 -9.71 -11.26
N ALA A 141 -0.50 -8.95 -11.88
CA ALA A 141 -0.77 -9.07 -13.33
C ALA A 141 0.45 -8.70 -14.17
N LEU A 142 1.22 -7.68 -13.78
CA LEU A 142 2.48 -7.33 -14.45
C LEU A 142 3.53 -8.42 -14.26
N GLN A 143 3.69 -8.92 -13.03
CA GLN A 143 4.60 -10.03 -12.72
C GLN A 143 4.26 -11.30 -13.53
N LYS A 144 2.97 -11.60 -13.68
CA LYS A 144 2.51 -12.76 -14.46
C LYS A 144 2.77 -12.58 -15.95
N LYS A 145 2.55 -11.38 -16.49
CA LYS A 145 2.74 -11.07 -17.91
C LYS A 145 4.22 -11.10 -18.30
N GLU A 146 5.06 -10.51 -17.50
CA GLU A 146 6.50 -10.38 -17.70
C GLU A 146 7.19 -10.38 -16.33
N PRO A 147 7.68 -11.56 -15.85
CA PRO A 147 8.29 -11.66 -14.54
C PRO A 147 9.50 -10.74 -14.39
N PHE A 148 9.43 -9.84 -13.44
CA PHE A 148 10.47 -8.84 -13.15
C PHE A 148 11.22 -9.10 -11.83
N THR A 149 10.74 -10.08 -11.04
CA THR A 149 11.41 -10.59 -9.83
C THR A 149 11.15 -12.08 -9.63
N GLN A 150 11.99 -12.74 -8.82
CA GLN A 150 11.81 -14.14 -8.40
C GLN A 150 11.28 -14.27 -6.97
N HIS A 151 11.12 -13.16 -6.26
CA HIS A 151 10.78 -13.16 -4.84
C HIS A 151 9.53 -12.34 -4.58
N LEU A 152 8.48 -13.03 -4.15
CA LEU A 152 7.22 -12.45 -3.68
C LEU A 152 7.10 -12.78 -2.19
N GLU A 153 6.81 -11.79 -1.37
CA GLU A 153 6.68 -11.92 0.09
C GLU A 153 5.39 -11.24 0.54
N VAL A 154 4.54 -11.97 1.26
CA VAL A 154 3.35 -11.38 1.89
C VAL A 154 3.78 -10.77 3.22
N GLU A 155 3.37 -9.53 3.47
CA GLU A 155 3.72 -8.82 4.69
C GLU A 155 2.50 -8.62 5.60
N THR A 156 2.51 -9.32 6.76
CA THR A 156 1.43 -9.28 7.77
C THR A 156 1.90 -8.47 8.99
N TYR A 157 2.39 -7.28 8.78
CA TYR A 157 3.16 -6.47 9.73
C TYR A 157 2.32 -5.91 10.91
N THR A 158 1.11 -5.39 10.66
CA THR A 158 0.27 -4.75 11.69
C THR A 158 -0.76 -5.68 12.32
N TRP A 159 -0.59 -7.00 12.22
CA TRP A 159 -1.55 -7.98 12.70
C TRP A 159 -1.92 -7.80 14.18
N ASP A 160 -0.94 -7.48 15.04
CA ASP A 160 -1.15 -7.33 16.49
C ASP A 160 -2.05 -6.14 16.83
N VAL A 161 -2.08 -5.10 16.01
CA VAL A 161 -2.82 -3.85 16.23
C VAL A 161 -4.07 -3.74 15.37
N LEU A 162 -4.41 -4.76 14.57
CA LEU A 162 -5.65 -4.81 13.80
C LEU A 162 -6.88 -4.68 14.72
N PRO A 163 -7.91 -3.92 14.32
CA PRO A 163 -9.20 -3.90 15.00
C PRO A 163 -9.77 -5.31 15.16
N ALA A 164 -10.38 -5.60 16.32
CA ALA A 164 -10.86 -6.93 16.68
C ALA A 164 -11.72 -7.64 15.61
N PRO A 165 -12.61 -6.96 14.86
CA PRO A 165 -13.39 -7.60 13.80
C PRO A 165 -12.56 -8.10 12.60
N LEU A 166 -11.33 -7.59 12.42
CA LEU A 166 -10.41 -7.95 11.33
C LEU A 166 -9.34 -8.94 11.79
N LYS A 167 -9.24 -9.18 13.09
CA LYS A 167 -8.19 -9.99 13.72
C LYS A 167 -8.66 -11.44 13.82
N ASP A 168 -7.96 -12.33 13.11
CA ASP A 168 -8.11 -13.79 13.20
C ASP A 168 -6.85 -14.37 13.89
N ASN A 169 -6.72 -15.69 13.97
CA ASN A 169 -5.45 -16.32 14.35
C ASN A 169 -4.38 -15.98 13.30
N ILE A 170 -3.16 -15.63 13.73
CA ILE A 170 -2.09 -15.18 12.83
C ILE A 170 -1.75 -16.21 11.76
N ASP A 171 -1.70 -17.50 12.11
CA ASP A 171 -1.37 -18.59 11.19
C ASP A 171 -2.47 -18.72 10.10
N ILE A 172 -3.73 -18.53 10.49
CA ILE A 172 -4.88 -18.55 9.57
C ILE A 172 -4.82 -17.31 8.67
N SER A 173 -4.54 -16.14 9.21
CA SER A 173 -4.41 -14.89 8.44
C SER A 173 -3.32 -15.01 7.37
N ILE A 174 -2.11 -15.42 7.76
CA ILE A 174 -0.99 -15.62 6.84
C ILE A 174 -1.35 -16.65 5.76
N SER A 175 -1.95 -17.79 6.15
CA SER A 175 -2.36 -18.83 5.19
C SER A 175 -3.37 -18.31 4.17
N ARG A 176 -4.35 -17.51 4.60
CA ARG A 176 -5.36 -16.92 3.71
C ARG A 176 -4.75 -15.90 2.77
N GLU A 177 -3.83 -15.08 3.24
CA GLU A 177 -3.13 -14.10 2.41
C GLU A 177 -2.28 -14.78 1.34
N LEU A 178 -1.50 -15.80 1.71
CA LEU A 178 -0.72 -16.60 0.77
C LEU A 178 -1.60 -17.30 -0.27
N GLN A 179 -2.71 -17.93 0.17
CA GLN A 179 -3.65 -18.59 -0.74
C GLN A 179 -4.26 -17.61 -1.72
N TRP A 180 -4.67 -16.42 -1.25
CA TRP A 180 -5.23 -15.39 -2.12
C TRP A 180 -4.21 -14.92 -3.18
N VAL A 181 -2.94 -14.69 -2.79
CA VAL A 181 -1.88 -14.29 -3.73
C VAL A 181 -1.64 -15.37 -4.78
N LEU A 182 -1.57 -16.65 -4.36
CA LEU A 182 -1.39 -17.77 -5.29
C LEU A 182 -2.56 -17.85 -6.30
N GLN A 183 -3.80 -17.66 -5.84
CA GLN A 183 -4.96 -17.61 -6.73
C GLN A 183 -4.86 -16.50 -7.78
N GLN A 184 -4.37 -15.30 -7.38
CA GLN A 184 -4.18 -14.19 -8.35
C GLN A 184 -3.09 -14.50 -9.40
N LEU A 185 -2.13 -15.34 -9.06
CA LEU A 185 -1.07 -15.77 -10.00
C LEU A 185 -1.53 -16.91 -10.93
N ASP A 186 -2.45 -17.75 -10.49
CA ASP A 186 -2.96 -18.90 -11.26
C ASP A 186 -4.07 -18.48 -12.27
N ASP A 187 -4.93 -17.51 -11.91
CA ASP A 187 -6.00 -16.97 -12.76
C ASP A 187 -5.45 -16.17 -13.97
#